data_9650c8e2177daf8636d687d05dfaa14c
#
_entry.id   9650c8e2177daf8636d687d05dfaa14c
#
_cell.length_a   1.000
_cell.length_b   1.000
_cell.length_c   1.000
_cell.angle_alpha   90.00
_cell.angle_beta   90.00
_cell.angle_gamma   90.00
#
_symmetry.space_group_name_H-M   'P 1'
#
loop_
_entity.id
_entity.type
_entity.pdbx_description
1 polymer ?
#
loop_
_entity_poly.entity_id
_entity_poly.type
_entity_poly.pdbx_seq_one_letter_code
_entity_poly.pdbx_strand_id
1 'polypeptide(L)' 'MSQISFTEDIRSVTELKRNTREILDQLHATGRPIVLTVNGKANSVLMDVHV' A
#
# COMPACT_ATOMS: atom_id res chain seq x y z
N MET A 1 2.60 -1.31 -18.25
CA MET A 1 2.32 -2.36 -17.35
C MET A 1 2.61 -1.96 -15.92
N SER A 2 1.72 -2.28 -15.07
CA SER A 2 1.82 -1.89 -13.69
C SER A 2 2.81 -2.77 -12.95
N GLN A 3 3.63 -2.17 -12.13
CA GLN A 3 4.66 -2.86 -11.39
C GLN A 3 4.41 -2.68 -9.91
N ILE A 4 4.54 -3.74 -9.14
CA ILE A 4 4.51 -3.64 -7.71
C ILE A 4 5.95 -3.63 -7.22
N SER A 5 6.32 -2.57 -6.53
CA SER A 5 7.64 -2.49 -5.92
C SER A 5 7.60 -3.23 -4.58
N PHE A 6 8.48 -4.22 -4.44
CA PHE A 6 8.49 -5.01 -3.22
C PHE A 6 8.93 -4.22 -2.00
N THR A 7 9.51 -3.05 -2.19
CA THR A 7 9.94 -2.23 -1.07
C THR A 7 9.00 -1.06 -0.79
N GLU A 8 8.30 -0.58 -1.82
CA GLU A 8 7.47 0.62 -1.67
C GLU A 8 5.98 0.32 -1.68
N ASP A 9 5.58 -0.72 -2.40
CA ASP A 9 4.16 -0.99 -2.59
C ASP A 9 3.64 -2.13 -1.73
N ILE A 10 4.43 -2.58 -0.77
CA ILE A 10 4.02 -3.61 0.19
C ILE A 10 4.22 -3.04 1.59
N ARG A 11 3.13 -2.98 2.36
CA ARG A 11 3.15 -2.44 3.71
C ARG A 11 2.38 -3.37 4.64
N SER A 12 2.75 -3.38 5.92
CA SER A 12 1.99 -4.14 6.89
C SER A 12 0.77 -3.33 7.33
N VAL A 13 -0.26 -4.05 7.79
CA VAL A 13 -1.44 -3.38 8.35
C VAL A 13 -1.04 -2.56 9.58
N THR A 14 -0.08 -3.04 10.36
CA THR A 14 0.40 -2.30 11.51
C THR A 14 1.02 -0.97 11.08
N GLU A 15 1.80 -0.99 10.01
CA GLU A 15 2.41 0.23 9.50
C GLU A 15 1.35 1.18 8.99
N LEU A 16 0.31 0.67 8.34
CA LEU A 16 -0.79 1.51 7.88
C LEU A 16 -1.46 2.23 9.04
N LYS A 17 -1.67 1.53 10.15
CA LYS A 17 -2.29 2.14 11.31
C LYS A 17 -1.42 3.25 11.90
N ARG A 18 -0.11 3.07 11.88
CA ARG A 18 0.81 4.03 12.49
C ARG A 18 1.06 5.24 11.59
N ASN A 19 1.08 5.03 10.27
CA ASN A 19 1.43 6.07 9.32
C ASN A 19 0.39 6.20 8.22
N THR A 20 -0.89 6.25 8.61
CA THR A 20 -1.99 6.25 7.65
C THR A 20 -1.85 7.34 6.61
N ARG A 21 -1.60 8.58 7.06
CA ARG A 21 -1.53 9.71 6.13
C ARG A 21 -0.40 9.53 5.13
N GLU A 22 0.75 9.10 5.60
CA GLU A 22 1.91 8.95 4.74
C GLU A 22 1.68 7.89 3.67
N ILE A 23 1.04 6.79 4.06
CA ILE A 23 0.77 5.70 3.11
C ILE A 23 -0.28 6.12 2.11
N LEU A 24 -1.31 6.84 2.55
CA LEU A 24 -2.31 7.35 1.61
C LEU A 24 -1.71 8.36 0.65
N ASP A 25 -0.81 9.22 1.12
CA ASP A 25 -0.13 10.17 0.26
C ASP A 25 0.71 9.45 -0.80
N GLN A 26 1.39 8.38 -0.41
CA GLN A 26 2.14 7.56 -1.36
C GLN A 26 1.20 6.97 -2.41
N LEU A 27 0.08 6.42 -1.96
CA LEU A 27 -0.89 5.82 -2.86
C LEU A 27 -1.38 6.82 -3.91
N HIS A 28 -1.71 8.04 -3.48
CA HIS A 28 -2.19 9.07 -4.40
C HIS A 28 -1.08 9.56 -5.31
N ALA A 29 0.14 9.65 -4.81
CA ALA A 29 1.26 10.15 -5.60
C ALA A 29 1.65 9.17 -6.70
N THR A 30 1.65 7.87 -6.40
CA THR A 30 2.09 6.86 -7.37
C THR A 30 0.96 6.31 -8.22
N GLY A 31 -0.24 6.29 -7.70
CA GLY A 31 -1.38 5.66 -8.37
C GLY A 31 -1.28 4.13 -8.40
N ARG A 32 -0.29 3.55 -7.73
CA ARG A 32 -0.11 2.10 -7.72
C ARG A 32 -0.76 1.50 -6.47
N PRO A 33 -1.40 0.34 -6.61
CA PRO A 33 -1.98 -0.33 -5.44
C PRO A 33 -0.90 -0.70 -4.43
N ILE A 34 -1.28 -0.70 -3.17
CA ILE A 34 -0.39 -1.09 -2.08
C ILE A 34 -0.93 -2.38 -1.47
N VAL A 35 -0.09 -3.41 -1.44
CA VAL A 35 -0.46 -4.68 -0.83
C VAL A 35 -0.27 -4.55 0.68
N LEU A 36 -1.30 -4.93 1.44
CA LEU A 36 -1.24 -4.90 2.89
C LEU A 36 -1.04 -6.31 3.41
N THR A 37 -0.11 -6.45 4.33
CA THR A 37 0.23 -7.75 4.90
C THR A 37 -0.15 -7.83 6.36
N VAL A 38 -0.46 -9.06 6.77
CA VAL A 38 -0.67 -9.39 8.18
C VAL A 38 0.23 -10.57 8.48
N ASN A 39 1.10 -10.41 9.46
CA ASN A 39 2.08 -11.45 9.84
C ASN A 39 2.90 -11.89 8.62
N GLY A 40 3.29 -10.93 7.79
CA GLY A 40 4.14 -11.20 6.64
C GLY A 40 3.42 -11.81 5.45
N LYS A 41 2.11 -11.97 5.52
CA LYS A 41 1.34 -12.57 4.42
C LYS A 41 0.42 -11.53 3.81
N ALA A 42 0.32 -11.55 2.48
CA ALA A 42 -0.58 -10.66 1.77
C ALA A 42 -2.01 -10.91 2.23
N ASN A 43 -2.68 -9.84 2.61
CA ASN A 43 -4.03 -9.94 3.17
C ASN A 43 -5.02 -9.15 2.35
N SER A 44 -4.65 -7.94 1.94
CA SER A 44 -5.59 -7.07 1.24
C SER A 44 -4.79 -6.09 0.37
N VAL A 45 -5.52 -5.34 -0.45
CA VAL A 45 -4.92 -4.35 -1.34
C VAL A 45 -5.60 -3.02 -1.11
N LEU A 46 -4.79 -1.97 -1.01
CA LEU A 46 -5.27 -0.60 -0.89
C LEU A 46 -5.17 0.05 -2.26
N MET A 47 -6.27 0.58 -2.77
CA MET A 47 -6.30 1.18 -4.10
C MET A 47 -6.80 2.61 -4.04
N ASP A 48 -6.24 3.44 -4.92
CA ASP A 48 -6.73 4.80 -5.08
C ASP A 48 -8.11 4.75 -5.75
N VAL A 49 -9.03 5.57 -5.25
CA VAL A 49 -10.38 5.61 -5.78
C VAL A 49 -10.42 6.17 -7.21
N HIS A 50 -9.38 6.84 -7.63
CA HIS A 50 -9.30 7.45 -8.97
C HIS A 50 -8.66 6.53 -10.01
N VAL A 51 -8.84 5.25 -9.88
CA VAL A 51 -8.30 4.33 -10.89
C VAL A 51 -9.19 4.30 -12.13
#